data_a7609bc7fe1033cf5c4c19ad3b502eb8
#
_entry.id   a7609bc7fe1033cf5c4c19ad3b502eb8
#
_cell.length_a   1.000
_cell.length_b   1.000
_cell.length_c   1.000
_cell.angle_alpha   90.00
_cell.angle_beta   90.00
_cell.angle_gamma   90.00
#
_symmetry.space_group_name_H-M   'P 1'
#
loop_
_entity.id
_entity.type
_entity.pdbx_description
1 polymer ?
#
loop_
_entity_poly.entity_id
_entity_poly.type
_entity_poly.pdbx_seq_one_letter_code
_entity_poly.pdbx_strand_id
1 'polypeptide(L)'
;MHIAIIGTGYVGLVTGACFAEFGVFVTCVDKDQEKIEKLKKGIIPFYEPGLDDIVKRNLKEDRLKFTTQIDEAVNEALVIFIAVGTPPRGDGSANLEYVKEVAKEIAKNMTSYKVIVTKSTVPVGTGAKIKEIIRQNLEKPVEFDIVSNPEFLREGSAVEDFIRPNRVVIGAESEQAIAIMKDLYKPLYLIETPFVITDIPTSELIKYATNSFLATKISFINEISALCEAVGANVNTVAKAMGLDGRIGPKFLHAGIGFGGSCLPKDTMAIVKIAEEKGVKLNIVKAAIEANQRQRERLTEKIINAFNNNIDGKVIGILGLSFKPNTDDIREAPAIYIIQILQKKKAIIKVYDPAAMENTKNIFPEIVYCSDAYSVAKNADALVVVTEWNQFRNLDLEKLKTLMKGDLFFDFRNIYDPQRVKQSGFKYFGVGRH
;
A
#
# COMPACT_ATOMS: atom_id res chain seq x y z
N MET A 1 -18.62 -16.54 17.13
CA MET A 1 -17.19 -16.94 17.01
C MET A 1 -16.35 -15.83 17.61
N HIS A 2 -15.25 -16.18 18.32
CA HIS A 2 -14.29 -15.20 18.81
C HIS A 2 -12.96 -15.37 18.05
N ILE A 3 -12.36 -14.27 17.59
CA ILE A 3 -11.08 -14.29 16.88
C ILE A 3 -10.10 -13.32 17.54
N ALA A 4 -8.81 -13.60 17.41
CA ALA A 4 -7.72 -12.72 17.79
C ALA A 4 -6.96 -12.23 16.55
N ILE A 5 -6.62 -10.94 16.51
CA ILE A 5 -5.76 -10.35 15.48
C ILE A 5 -4.48 -9.86 16.15
N ILE A 6 -3.37 -10.47 15.85
CA ILE A 6 -2.07 -10.10 16.44
C ILE A 6 -1.31 -9.19 15.49
N GLY A 7 -1.13 -7.95 15.91
CA GLY A 7 -0.64 -6.81 15.14
C GLY A 7 -1.78 -5.87 14.74
N THR A 8 -1.72 -4.60 15.20
CA THR A 8 -2.66 -3.53 14.84
C THR A 8 -2.06 -2.52 13.88
N GLY A 9 -1.24 -3.02 12.96
CA GLY A 9 -0.85 -2.26 11.77
C GLY A 9 -2.02 -2.12 10.80
N TYR A 10 -1.74 -1.60 9.62
CA TYR A 10 -2.76 -1.34 8.61
C TYR A 10 -3.64 -2.57 8.33
N VAL A 11 -3.01 -3.70 7.98
CA VAL A 11 -3.73 -4.96 7.66
C VAL A 11 -4.51 -5.49 8.85
N GLY A 12 -3.89 -5.53 10.03
CA GLY A 12 -4.52 -6.14 11.21
C GLY A 12 -5.71 -5.33 11.72
N LEU A 13 -5.57 -4.01 11.81
CA LEU A 13 -6.65 -3.14 12.29
C LEU A 13 -7.85 -3.15 11.35
N VAL A 14 -7.62 -3.02 10.04
CA VAL A 14 -8.71 -3.10 9.04
C VAL A 14 -9.38 -4.46 9.08
N THR A 15 -8.59 -5.54 9.13
CA THR A 15 -9.12 -6.91 9.22
C THR A 15 -9.99 -7.11 10.47
N GLY A 16 -9.50 -6.69 11.64
CA GLY A 16 -10.22 -6.81 12.89
C GLY A 16 -11.50 -5.99 12.94
N ALA A 17 -11.43 -4.73 12.51
CA ALA A 17 -12.58 -3.84 12.48
C ALA A 17 -13.67 -4.35 11.52
N CYS A 18 -13.29 -4.83 10.34
CA CYS A 18 -14.25 -5.34 9.35
C CYS A 18 -14.86 -6.70 9.77
N PHE A 19 -14.12 -7.59 10.43
CA PHE A 19 -14.72 -8.80 11.01
C PHE A 19 -15.69 -8.46 12.15
N ALA A 20 -15.36 -7.47 12.99
CA ALA A 20 -16.29 -7.00 14.02
C ALA A 20 -17.58 -6.42 13.39
N GLU A 21 -17.46 -5.71 12.26
CA GLU A 21 -18.59 -5.23 11.48
C GLU A 21 -19.46 -6.36 10.89
N PHE A 22 -18.85 -7.51 10.61
CA PHE A 22 -19.56 -8.74 10.21
C PHE A 22 -20.24 -9.46 11.41
N GLY A 23 -20.14 -8.92 12.62
CA GLY A 23 -20.75 -9.50 13.82
C GLY A 23 -19.88 -10.51 14.57
N VAL A 24 -18.60 -10.59 14.24
CA VAL A 24 -17.62 -11.45 14.92
C VAL A 24 -17.08 -10.73 16.16
N PHE A 25 -16.85 -11.44 17.27
CA PHE A 25 -16.14 -10.88 18.41
C PHE A 25 -14.63 -10.93 18.14
N VAL A 26 -13.99 -9.76 18.20
CA VAL A 26 -12.59 -9.58 17.80
C VAL A 26 -11.78 -8.96 18.92
N THR A 27 -10.66 -9.59 19.28
CA THR A 27 -9.64 -9.01 20.14
C THR A 27 -8.39 -8.72 19.33
N CYS A 28 -8.07 -7.44 19.15
CA CYS A 28 -6.86 -6.99 18.50
C CYS A 28 -5.73 -6.79 19.52
N VAL A 29 -4.57 -7.38 19.26
CA VAL A 29 -3.40 -7.36 20.15
C VAL A 29 -2.25 -6.61 19.49
N ASP A 30 -1.61 -5.70 20.22
CA ASP A 30 -0.34 -5.09 19.81
C ASP A 30 0.54 -4.88 21.05
N LYS A 31 1.85 -4.96 20.88
CA LYS A 31 2.82 -4.73 21.98
C LYS A 31 2.99 -3.26 22.35
N ASP A 32 2.56 -2.34 21.49
CA ASP A 32 2.65 -0.90 21.68
C ASP A 32 1.49 -0.42 22.55
N GLN A 33 1.79 -0.15 23.83
CA GLN A 33 0.81 0.30 24.84
C GLN A 33 0.16 1.65 24.43
N GLU A 34 0.96 2.60 23.90
CA GLU A 34 0.44 3.92 23.53
C GLU A 34 -0.58 3.81 22.39
N LYS A 35 -0.25 2.98 21.39
CA LYS A 35 -1.15 2.67 20.27
C LYS A 35 -2.44 2.03 20.76
N ILE A 36 -2.37 1.04 21.63
CA ILE A 36 -3.54 0.35 22.22
C ILE A 36 -4.42 1.33 22.98
N GLU A 37 -3.85 2.23 23.79
CA GLU A 37 -4.64 3.23 24.52
C GLU A 37 -5.32 4.25 23.58
N LYS A 38 -4.73 4.61 22.46
CA LYS A 38 -5.37 5.42 21.41
C LYS A 38 -6.52 4.66 20.76
N LEU A 39 -6.28 3.39 20.38
CA LEU A 39 -7.28 2.55 19.74
C LEU A 39 -8.50 2.27 20.64
N LYS A 40 -8.32 2.06 21.96
CA LYS A 40 -9.41 1.96 22.94
C LYS A 40 -10.31 3.20 22.96
N LYS A 41 -9.76 4.37 22.62
CA LYS A 41 -10.52 5.64 22.50
C LYS A 41 -11.07 5.87 21.09
N GLY A 42 -10.93 4.91 20.17
CA GLY A 42 -11.34 5.03 18.76
C GLY A 42 -10.47 5.97 17.95
N ILE A 43 -9.21 6.22 18.36
CA ILE A 43 -8.24 7.05 17.64
C ILE A 43 -7.38 6.12 16.77
N ILE A 44 -7.50 6.27 15.45
CA ILE A 44 -6.80 5.43 14.46
C ILE A 44 -5.39 6.01 14.21
N PRO A 45 -4.33 5.16 14.17
CA PRO A 45 -2.95 5.62 14.04
C PRO A 45 -2.50 5.93 12.60
N PHE A 46 -3.38 5.84 11.61
CA PHE A 46 -3.12 6.12 10.19
C PHE A 46 -4.39 6.58 9.49
N TYR A 47 -4.26 7.15 8.30
CA TYR A 47 -5.41 7.62 7.54
C TYR A 47 -5.99 6.50 6.67
N GLU A 48 -7.25 6.10 6.95
CA GLU A 48 -8.04 5.17 6.12
C GLU A 48 -9.51 5.57 6.16
N PRO A 49 -10.10 5.97 5.01
CA PRO A 49 -11.49 6.43 4.96
C PRO A 49 -12.49 5.40 5.52
N GLY A 50 -13.34 5.84 6.46
CA GLY A 50 -14.42 5.05 7.04
C GLY A 50 -14.01 4.05 8.12
N LEU A 51 -12.71 3.86 8.38
CA LEU A 51 -12.24 2.93 9.40
C LEU A 51 -12.57 3.41 10.82
N ASP A 52 -12.45 4.69 11.09
CA ASP A 52 -12.72 5.30 12.39
C ASP A 52 -14.18 5.11 12.83
N ASP A 53 -15.13 5.26 11.92
CA ASP A 53 -16.55 5.03 12.19
C ASP A 53 -16.85 3.56 12.54
N ILE A 54 -16.23 2.63 11.79
CA ILE A 54 -16.37 1.19 12.04
C ILE A 54 -15.79 0.83 13.41
N VAL A 55 -14.58 1.30 13.73
CA VAL A 55 -13.93 1.04 15.01
C VAL A 55 -14.76 1.58 16.18
N LYS A 56 -15.20 2.85 16.13
CA LYS A 56 -16.00 3.46 17.18
C LYS A 56 -17.32 2.73 17.41
N ARG A 57 -18.02 2.34 16.33
CA ARG A 57 -19.27 1.58 16.42
C ARG A 57 -19.06 0.23 17.09
N ASN A 58 -18.06 -0.52 16.66
CA ASN A 58 -17.81 -1.87 17.16
C ASN A 58 -17.19 -1.90 18.57
N LEU A 59 -16.48 -0.86 18.98
CA LEU A 59 -16.11 -0.63 20.39
C LEU A 59 -17.35 -0.43 21.27
N LYS A 60 -18.31 0.39 20.83
CA LYS A 60 -19.54 0.66 21.57
C LYS A 60 -20.43 -0.58 21.74
N GLU A 61 -20.36 -1.50 20.78
CA GLU A 61 -21.16 -2.73 20.79
C GLU A 61 -20.38 -3.95 21.35
N ASP A 62 -19.23 -3.71 22.01
CA ASP A 62 -18.36 -4.73 22.62
C ASP A 62 -17.94 -5.88 21.68
N ARG A 63 -18.02 -5.66 20.36
CA ARG A 63 -17.54 -6.63 19.35
C ARG A 63 -16.06 -6.49 19.02
N LEU A 64 -15.47 -5.34 19.29
CA LEU A 64 -14.04 -5.06 19.03
C LEU A 64 -13.36 -4.64 20.31
N LYS A 65 -12.28 -5.33 20.67
CA LYS A 65 -11.46 -5.02 21.85
C LYS A 65 -9.99 -4.85 21.46
N PHE A 66 -9.27 -4.05 22.25
CA PHE A 66 -7.83 -3.81 22.06
C PHE A 66 -7.10 -4.10 23.36
N THR A 67 -6.00 -4.88 23.28
CA THR A 67 -5.20 -5.25 24.44
C THR A 67 -3.73 -5.43 24.07
N THR A 68 -2.86 -5.36 25.08
CA THR A 68 -1.47 -5.80 24.98
C THR A 68 -1.27 -7.24 25.49
N GLN A 69 -2.30 -7.84 26.08
CA GLN A 69 -2.26 -9.19 26.67
C GLN A 69 -2.57 -10.23 25.60
N ILE A 70 -1.53 -10.89 25.09
CA ILE A 70 -1.66 -11.90 24.04
C ILE A 70 -2.25 -13.21 24.60
N ASP A 71 -1.96 -13.56 25.84
CA ASP A 71 -2.40 -14.75 26.53
C ASP A 71 -3.94 -14.84 26.63
N GLU A 72 -4.59 -13.78 27.09
CA GLU A 72 -6.05 -13.69 27.14
C GLU A 72 -6.67 -13.85 25.74
N ALA A 73 -6.15 -13.12 24.75
CA ALA A 73 -6.66 -13.15 23.38
C ALA A 73 -6.51 -14.55 22.72
N VAL A 74 -5.38 -15.23 22.93
CA VAL A 74 -5.14 -16.59 22.42
C VAL A 74 -6.07 -17.60 23.08
N ASN A 75 -6.29 -17.52 24.39
CA ASN A 75 -7.16 -18.44 25.10
C ASN A 75 -8.62 -18.35 24.65
N GLU A 76 -9.14 -17.14 24.48
CA GLU A 76 -10.55 -16.90 24.11
C GLU A 76 -10.84 -17.20 22.62
N ALA A 77 -9.88 -16.98 21.74
CA ALA A 77 -10.09 -17.07 20.30
C ALA A 77 -10.06 -18.51 19.78
N LEU A 78 -10.95 -18.83 18.84
CA LEU A 78 -10.86 -20.04 18.01
C LEU A 78 -9.91 -19.84 16.82
N VAL A 79 -9.93 -18.65 16.22
CA VAL A 79 -9.09 -18.31 15.06
C VAL A 79 -8.16 -17.16 15.44
N ILE A 80 -6.87 -17.34 15.18
CA ILE A 80 -5.83 -16.37 15.52
C ILE A 80 -5.14 -15.92 14.25
N PHE A 81 -5.28 -14.65 13.91
CA PHE A 81 -4.63 -14.06 12.76
C PHE A 81 -3.28 -13.44 13.14
N ILE A 82 -2.23 -13.82 12.43
CA ILE A 82 -0.92 -13.18 12.48
C ILE A 82 -0.91 -12.08 11.39
N ALA A 83 -0.99 -10.83 11.84
CA ALA A 83 -1.05 -9.64 10.98
C ALA A 83 0.07 -8.63 11.29
N VAL A 84 1.23 -9.14 11.70
CA VAL A 84 2.42 -8.33 12.02
C VAL A 84 3.20 -7.96 10.77
N GLY A 85 3.99 -6.87 10.85
CA GLY A 85 4.81 -6.39 9.75
C GLY A 85 5.90 -7.40 9.34
N THR A 86 6.16 -7.44 8.03
CA THR A 86 7.27 -8.20 7.42
C THR A 86 8.17 -7.24 6.63
N PRO A 87 8.91 -6.33 7.30
CA PRO A 87 9.72 -5.34 6.61
C PRO A 87 10.82 -5.99 5.77
N PRO A 88 11.27 -5.35 4.69
CA PRO A 88 12.38 -5.89 3.90
C PRO A 88 13.68 -5.81 4.69
N ARG A 89 14.55 -6.82 4.53
CA ARG A 89 15.95 -6.77 4.94
C ARG A 89 16.77 -6.05 3.86
N GLY A 90 18.03 -5.71 4.19
CA GLY A 90 18.93 -5.04 3.24
C GLY A 90 19.21 -5.79 1.95
N ASP A 91 19.01 -7.11 1.94
CA ASP A 91 19.15 -7.98 0.75
C ASP A 91 17.84 -8.18 -0.03
N GLY A 92 16.77 -7.49 0.35
CA GLY A 92 15.43 -7.58 -0.26
C GLY A 92 14.57 -8.72 0.28
N SER A 93 15.08 -9.62 1.12
CA SER A 93 14.28 -10.67 1.75
C SER A 93 13.32 -10.11 2.80
N ALA A 94 12.20 -10.83 3.08
CA ALA A 94 11.28 -10.44 4.14
C ALA A 94 11.83 -10.81 5.53
N ASN A 95 11.74 -9.88 6.48
CA ASN A 95 12.07 -10.16 7.87
C ASN A 95 10.89 -10.84 8.56
N LEU A 96 11.07 -12.08 9.00
CA LEU A 96 10.03 -12.91 9.65
C LEU A 96 10.16 -12.97 11.19
N GLU A 97 11.04 -12.20 11.79
CA GLU A 97 11.27 -12.32 13.26
C GLU A 97 9.99 -12.06 14.06
N TYR A 98 9.22 -11.02 13.71
CA TYR A 98 7.94 -10.76 14.37
C TYR A 98 6.93 -11.91 14.21
N VAL A 99 6.90 -12.53 13.04
CA VAL A 99 6.01 -13.69 12.78
C VAL A 99 6.42 -14.87 13.65
N LYS A 100 7.74 -15.14 13.79
CA LYS A 100 8.28 -16.22 14.62
C LYS A 100 8.03 -15.99 16.11
N GLU A 101 8.23 -14.74 16.58
CA GLU A 101 7.94 -14.35 17.97
C GLU A 101 6.48 -14.60 18.31
N VAL A 102 5.57 -14.11 17.46
CA VAL A 102 4.13 -14.32 17.65
C VAL A 102 3.75 -15.81 17.64
N ALA A 103 4.32 -16.60 16.72
CA ALA A 103 4.07 -18.05 16.69
C ALA A 103 4.50 -18.75 18.00
N LYS A 104 5.63 -18.34 18.61
CA LYS A 104 6.07 -18.86 19.91
C LYS A 104 5.13 -18.47 21.04
N GLU A 105 4.69 -17.20 21.07
CA GLU A 105 3.77 -16.73 22.11
C GLU A 105 2.38 -17.38 21.97
N ILE A 106 1.88 -17.59 20.76
CA ILE A 106 0.65 -18.38 20.53
C ILE A 106 0.83 -19.79 21.12
N ALA A 107 1.93 -20.48 20.81
CA ALA A 107 2.17 -21.85 21.25
C ALA A 107 2.18 -21.99 22.77
N LYS A 108 2.82 -21.06 23.50
CA LYS A 108 2.87 -21.07 24.96
C LYS A 108 1.50 -20.90 25.61
N ASN A 109 0.62 -20.14 24.98
CA ASN A 109 -0.68 -19.78 25.56
C ASN A 109 -1.85 -20.63 25.05
N MET A 110 -1.61 -21.56 24.11
CA MET A 110 -2.68 -22.43 23.60
C MET A 110 -3.09 -23.51 24.60
N THR A 111 -4.38 -23.56 24.94
CA THR A 111 -4.97 -24.56 25.84
C THR A 111 -6.02 -25.44 25.17
N SER A 112 -6.43 -25.11 23.95
CA SER A 112 -7.44 -25.84 23.17
C SER A 112 -7.14 -25.69 21.67
N TYR A 113 -7.85 -26.46 20.82
CA TYR A 113 -7.72 -26.37 19.36
C TYR A 113 -7.83 -24.93 18.84
N LYS A 114 -6.94 -24.57 17.94
CA LYS A 114 -6.90 -23.24 17.29
C LYS A 114 -6.64 -23.36 15.78
N VAL A 115 -7.23 -22.45 15.03
CA VAL A 115 -6.85 -22.20 13.63
C VAL A 115 -5.93 -20.97 13.61
N ILE A 116 -4.68 -21.15 13.21
CA ILE A 116 -3.66 -20.11 13.18
C ILE A 116 -3.48 -19.66 11.75
N VAL A 117 -3.83 -18.40 11.50
CA VAL A 117 -3.96 -17.83 10.16
C VAL A 117 -2.86 -16.82 9.90
N THR A 118 -2.04 -17.03 8.88
CA THR A 118 -1.09 -16.02 8.40
C THR A 118 -1.81 -15.07 7.45
N LYS A 119 -2.02 -13.83 7.91
CA LYS A 119 -2.57 -12.72 7.12
C LYS A 119 -1.46 -11.85 6.55
N SER A 120 -0.34 -11.74 7.25
CA SER A 120 0.87 -11.05 6.77
C SER A 120 1.35 -11.64 5.45
N THR A 121 1.90 -10.79 4.56
CA THR A 121 2.56 -11.26 3.34
C THR A 121 3.91 -11.88 3.71
N VAL A 122 4.04 -13.18 3.47
CA VAL A 122 5.20 -13.99 3.89
C VAL A 122 5.74 -14.84 2.74
N PRO A 123 7.06 -15.14 2.69
CA PRO A 123 7.66 -16.05 1.73
C PRO A 123 7.04 -17.46 1.76
N VAL A 124 7.03 -18.08 0.58
CA VAL A 124 6.56 -19.48 0.42
C VAL A 124 7.32 -20.40 1.37
N GLY A 125 6.57 -21.25 2.08
CA GLY A 125 7.08 -22.19 3.10
C GLY A 125 7.06 -21.60 4.53
N THR A 126 6.55 -20.39 4.72
CA THR A 126 6.43 -19.79 6.05
C THR A 126 5.39 -20.52 6.90
N GLY A 127 4.28 -20.97 6.35
CA GLY A 127 3.27 -21.74 7.06
C GLY A 127 3.85 -23.03 7.67
N ALA A 128 4.70 -23.76 6.93
CA ALA A 128 5.40 -24.93 7.46
C ALA A 128 6.34 -24.58 8.62
N LYS A 129 7.07 -23.46 8.52
CA LYS A 129 7.94 -22.96 9.61
C LYS A 129 7.13 -22.58 10.85
N ILE A 130 6.00 -21.91 10.69
CA ILE A 130 5.11 -21.57 11.80
C ILE A 130 4.61 -22.86 12.48
N LYS A 131 4.17 -23.84 11.69
CA LYS A 131 3.73 -25.15 12.21
C LYS A 131 4.79 -25.83 13.07
N GLU A 132 6.04 -25.81 12.61
CA GLU A 132 7.18 -26.35 13.35
C GLU A 132 7.48 -25.56 14.63
N ILE A 133 7.53 -24.21 14.55
CA ILE A 133 7.77 -23.34 15.71
C ILE A 133 6.71 -23.61 16.80
N ILE A 134 5.45 -23.69 16.41
CA ILE A 134 4.37 -23.93 17.37
C ILE A 134 4.54 -25.30 18.02
N ARG A 135 4.76 -26.39 17.24
CA ARG A 135 4.98 -27.72 17.78
C ARG A 135 6.13 -27.79 18.77
N GLN A 136 7.22 -27.10 18.53
CA GLN A 136 8.40 -27.04 19.39
C GLN A 136 8.19 -26.25 20.69
N ASN A 137 7.20 -25.36 20.74
CA ASN A 137 6.99 -24.46 21.88
C ASN A 137 5.64 -24.70 22.61
N LEU A 138 4.87 -25.72 22.24
CA LEU A 138 3.67 -26.10 22.97
C LEU A 138 4.04 -26.58 24.38
N GLU A 139 3.40 -26.04 25.40
CA GLU A 139 3.55 -26.52 26.79
C GLU A 139 2.78 -27.84 27.05
N LYS A 140 1.68 -28.03 26.31
CA LYS A 140 0.83 -29.23 26.39
C LYS A 140 0.47 -29.69 24.97
N PRO A 141 0.23 -30.98 24.76
CA PRO A 141 -0.25 -31.47 23.45
C PRO A 141 -1.62 -30.86 23.13
N VAL A 142 -1.65 -29.94 22.15
CA VAL A 142 -2.87 -29.32 21.65
C VAL A 142 -2.86 -29.39 20.12
N GLU A 143 -3.99 -29.81 19.56
CA GLU A 143 -4.16 -29.82 18.11
C GLU A 143 -4.38 -28.40 17.56
N PHE A 144 -3.87 -28.16 16.37
CA PHE A 144 -4.04 -26.90 15.67
C PHE A 144 -3.87 -27.07 14.17
N ASP A 145 -4.46 -26.15 13.42
CA ASP A 145 -4.28 -26.02 11.98
C ASP A 145 -3.62 -24.70 11.61
N ILE A 146 -2.81 -24.74 10.54
CA ILE A 146 -2.23 -23.54 9.92
C ILE A 146 -3.00 -23.24 8.66
N VAL A 147 -3.30 -21.94 8.47
CA VAL A 147 -3.95 -21.41 7.28
C VAL A 147 -3.15 -20.24 6.74
N SER A 148 -2.98 -20.17 5.42
CA SER A 148 -2.54 -18.97 4.70
C SER A 148 -3.78 -18.27 4.14
N ASN A 149 -4.01 -17.03 4.58
CA ASN A 149 -5.11 -16.20 4.09
C ASN A 149 -4.59 -14.80 3.74
N PRO A 150 -3.90 -14.67 2.61
CA PRO A 150 -3.30 -13.40 2.21
C PRO A 150 -4.35 -12.30 2.03
N GLU A 151 -3.97 -11.07 2.31
CA GLU A 151 -4.80 -9.89 2.09
C GLU A 151 -4.57 -9.31 0.68
N PHE A 152 -5.57 -8.61 0.16
CA PHE A 152 -5.48 -7.87 -1.10
C PHE A 152 -6.02 -6.45 -0.94
N LEU A 153 -5.83 -5.91 0.27
CA LEU A 153 -6.27 -4.58 0.66
C LEU A 153 -5.41 -3.50 -0.01
N ARG A 154 -6.04 -2.41 -0.39
CA ARG A 154 -5.36 -1.23 -0.90
C ARG A 154 -5.54 -0.10 0.11
N GLU A 155 -4.46 0.43 0.64
CA GLU A 155 -4.50 1.61 1.51
C GLU A 155 -5.38 2.70 0.89
N GLY A 156 -6.19 3.39 1.70
CA GLY A 156 -7.17 4.38 1.23
C GLY A 156 -8.46 3.83 0.63
N SER A 157 -8.60 2.51 0.53
CA SER A 157 -9.83 1.80 0.13
C SER A 157 -9.91 0.40 0.75
N ALA A 158 -9.19 0.16 1.84
CA ALA A 158 -9.05 -1.18 2.41
C ALA A 158 -10.33 -1.67 3.08
N VAL A 159 -11.12 -0.78 3.66
CA VAL A 159 -12.44 -1.11 4.19
C VAL A 159 -13.34 -1.65 3.08
N GLU A 160 -13.43 -0.97 1.94
CA GLU A 160 -14.22 -1.42 0.79
C GLU A 160 -13.67 -2.72 0.20
N ASP A 161 -12.33 -2.83 0.07
CA ASP A 161 -11.69 -4.04 -0.43
C ASP A 161 -11.91 -5.25 0.49
N PHE A 162 -12.10 -5.05 1.79
CA PHE A 162 -12.42 -6.13 2.73
C PHE A 162 -13.90 -6.52 2.68
N ILE A 163 -14.78 -5.53 2.63
CA ILE A 163 -16.24 -5.76 2.64
C ILE A 163 -16.72 -6.31 1.27
N ARG A 164 -16.07 -5.91 0.17
CA ARG A 164 -16.38 -6.33 -1.20
C ARG A 164 -15.13 -6.80 -1.95
N PRO A 165 -14.50 -7.88 -1.49
CA PRO A 165 -13.27 -8.37 -2.12
C PRO A 165 -13.55 -9.03 -3.45
N ASN A 166 -12.61 -8.93 -4.39
CA ASN A 166 -12.69 -9.67 -5.67
C ASN A 166 -12.57 -11.19 -5.49
N ARG A 167 -11.97 -11.66 -4.41
CA ARG A 167 -11.84 -13.06 -4.00
C ARG A 167 -11.31 -13.16 -2.58
N VAL A 168 -11.57 -14.30 -1.95
CA VAL A 168 -10.90 -14.72 -0.71
C VAL A 168 -10.04 -15.95 -1.02
N VAL A 169 -8.76 -15.94 -0.65
CA VAL A 169 -7.86 -17.07 -0.82
C VAL A 169 -7.64 -17.74 0.54
N ILE A 170 -7.83 -19.06 0.60
CA ILE A 170 -7.63 -19.86 1.81
C ILE A 170 -6.72 -21.03 1.44
N GLY A 171 -5.49 -20.99 1.91
CA GLY A 171 -4.54 -22.10 1.81
C GLY A 171 -4.55 -22.91 3.11
N ALA A 172 -5.00 -24.14 3.07
CA ALA A 172 -5.11 -25.01 4.23
C ALA A 172 -4.99 -26.49 3.85
N GLU A 173 -4.61 -27.34 4.82
CA GLU A 173 -4.53 -28.79 4.67
C GLU A 173 -5.76 -29.50 5.25
N SER A 174 -6.45 -28.88 6.21
CA SER A 174 -7.54 -29.45 7.00
C SER A 174 -8.91 -28.97 6.52
N GLU A 175 -9.84 -29.91 6.27
CA GLU A 175 -11.24 -29.60 5.96
C GLU A 175 -11.92 -28.84 7.09
N GLN A 176 -11.57 -29.14 8.35
CA GLN A 176 -12.08 -28.43 9.51
C GLN A 176 -11.66 -26.96 9.49
N ALA A 177 -10.39 -26.67 9.24
CA ALA A 177 -9.90 -25.29 9.15
C ALA A 177 -10.54 -24.54 7.98
N ILE A 178 -10.72 -25.19 6.81
CA ILE A 178 -11.41 -24.62 5.65
C ILE A 178 -12.86 -24.25 6.02
N ALA A 179 -13.57 -25.15 6.69
CA ALA A 179 -14.96 -24.91 7.10
C ALA A 179 -15.07 -23.72 8.09
N ILE A 180 -14.19 -23.65 9.09
CA ILE A 180 -14.12 -22.55 10.06
C ILE A 180 -13.82 -21.21 9.34
N MET A 181 -12.87 -21.20 8.41
CA MET A 181 -12.54 -19.98 7.63
C MET A 181 -13.70 -19.55 6.72
N LYS A 182 -14.38 -20.49 6.07
CA LYS A 182 -15.58 -20.20 5.30
C LYS A 182 -16.70 -19.60 6.15
N ASP A 183 -16.92 -20.14 7.35
CA ASP A 183 -17.94 -19.59 8.27
C ASP A 183 -17.60 -18.18 8.72
N LEU A 184 -16.33 -17.88 8.98
CA LEU A 184 -15.86 -16.54 9.32
C LEU A 184 -16.12 -15.51 8.21
N TYR A 185 -15.96 -15.89 6.95
CA TYR A 185 -16.24 -15.06 5.79
C TYR A 185 -17.67 -15.20 5.24
N LYS A 186 -18.58 -15.86 5.97
CA LYS A 186 -19.96 -16.13 5.54
C LYS A 186 -20.73 -14.91 5.02
N PRO A 187 -20.62 -13.69 5.58
CA PRO A 187 -21.30 -12.52 5.03
C PRO A 187 -20.95 -12.22 3.57
N LEU A 188 -19.78 -12.61 3.08
CA LEU A 188 -19.35 -12.41 1.70
C LEU A 188 -20.06 -13.33 0.69
N TYR A 189 -20.71 -14.40 1.13
CA TYR A 189 -21.56 -15.22 0.25
C TYR A 189 -22.77 -14.47 -0.28
N LEU A 190 -23.26 -13.49 0.48
CA LEU A 190 -24.40 -12.67 0.06
C LEU A 190 -24.12 -11.82 -1.19
N ILE A 191 -22.84 -11.58 -1.48
CA ILE A 191 -22.36 -10.81 -2.64
C ILE A 191 -21.61 -11.69 -3.63
N GLU A 192 -21.77 -13.04 -3.52
CA GLU A 192 -21.21 -14.04 -4.43
C GLU A 192 -19.68 -13.94 -4.60
N THR A 193 -18.96 -13.54 -3.53
CA THR A 193 -17.50 -13.44 -3.58
C THR A 193 -16.85 -14.80 -3.86
N PRO A 194 -15.99 -14.94 -4.87
CA PRO A 194 -15.28 -16.17 -5.15
C PRO A 194 -14.32 -16.57 -4.02
N PHE A 195 -14.35 -17.85 -3.63
CA PHE A 195 -13.41 -18.46 -2.70
C PHE A 195 -12.45 -19.36 -3.47
N VAL A 196 -11.15 -19.11 -3.31
CA VAL A 196 -10.07 -19.94 -3.86
C VAL A 196 -9.49 -20.77 -2.73
N ILE A 197 -9.84 -22.05 -2.70
CA ILE A 197 -9.30 -23.00 -1.73
C ILE A 197 -8.11 -23.73 -2.35
N THR A 198 -6.98 -23.74 -1.65
CA THR A 198 -5.73 -24.32 -2.16
C THR A 198 -4.84 -24.78 -0.99
N ASP A 199 -3.64 -25.30 -1.29
CA ASP A 199 -2.59 -25.55 -0.31
C ASP A 199 -1.92 -24.27 0.19
N ILE A 200 -1.20 -24.36 1.31
CA ILE A 200 -0.54 -23.19 1.93
C ILE A 200 0.52 -22.58 1.02
N PRO A 201 1.49 -23.34 0.43
CA PRO A 201 2.50 -22.76 -0.46
C PRO A 201 1.92 -22.02 -1.65
N THR A 202 0.88 -22.55 -2.28
CA THR A 202 0.19 -21.90 -3.41
C THR A 202 -0.47 -20.59 -2.96
N SER A 203 -1.14 -20.59 -1.81
CA SER A 203 -1.75 -19.38 -1.24
C SER A 203 -0.72 -18.28 -0.95
N GLU A 204 0.43 -18.64 -0.35
CA GLU A 204 1.54 -17.73 -0.09
C GLU A 204 2.08 -17.12 -1.40
N LEU A 205 2.23 -17.94 -2.46
CA LEU A 205 2.74 -17.50 -3.75
C LEU A 205 1.76 -16.58 -4.49
N ILE A 206 0.45 -16.82 -4.39
CA ILE A 206 -0.59 -16.02 -5.07
C ILE A 206 -0.45 -14.53 -4.76
N LYS A 207 -0.16 -14.17 -3.51
CA LYS A 207 0.02 -12.77 -3.11
C LYS A 207 1.19 -12.12 -3.83
N TYR A 208 2.34 -12.73 -3.82
CA TYR A 208 3.55 -12.21 -4.48
C TYR A 208 3.37 -12.14 -6.00
N ALA A 209 2.83 -13.18 -6.61
CA ALA A 209 2.58 -13.22 -8.06
C ALA A 209 1.62 -12.10 -8.49
N THR A 210 0.53 -11.90 -7.72
CA THR A 210 -0.43 -10.83 -7.98
C THR A 210 0.23 -9.45 -7.92
N ASN A 211 0.96 -9.15 -6.84
CA ASN A 211 1.61 -7.84 -6.68
C ASN A 211 2.69 -7.61 -7.73
N SER A 212 3.45 -8.64 -8.10
CA SER A 212 4.46 -8.56 -9.16
C SER A 212 3.85 -8.29 -10.53
N PHE A 213 2.71 -8.91 -10.84
CA PHE A 213 2.01 -8.65 -12.10
C PHE A 213 1.44 -7.23 -12.16
N LEU A 214 0.88 -6.73 -11.06
CA LEU A 214 0.39 -5.34 -10.98
C LEU A 214 1.53 -4.33 -11.15
N ALA A 215 2.67 -4.57 -10.51
CA ALA A 215 3.88 -3.75 -10.69
C ALA A 215 4.38 -3.78 -12.15
N THR A 216 4.36 -4.95 -12.79
CA THR A 216 4.72 -5.11 -14.21
C THR A 216 3.80 -4.30 -15.12
N LYS A 217 2.48 -4.30 -14.89
CA LYS A 217 1.53 -3.48 -15.68
C LYS A 217 1.85 -1.99 -15.58
N ILE A 218 2.17 -1.48 -14.37
CA ILE A 218 2.53 -0.07 -14.17
C ILE A 218 3.86 0.25 -14.87
N SER A 219 4.87 -0.59 -14.70
CA SER A 219 6.18 -0.38 -15.34
C SER A 219 6.07 -0.43 -16.86
N PHE A 220 5.30 -1.38 -17.39
CA PHE A 220 5.05 -1.51 -18.84
C PHE A 220 4.43 -0.24 -19.41
N ILE A 221 3.33 0.27 -18.86
CA ILE A 221 2.69 1.46 -19.41
C ILE A 221 3.55 2.72 -19.23
N ASN A 222 4.43 2.75 -18.23
CA ASN A 222 5.38 3.84 -18.04
C ASN A 222 6.50 3.81 -19.11
N GLU A 223 7.00 2.64 -19.51
CA GLU A 223 7.92 2.53 -20.65
C GLU A 223 7.23 2.93 -21.96
N ILE A 224 5.98 2.49 -22.19
CA ILE A 224 5.17 2.94 -23.34
C ILE A 224 4.97 4.46 -23.32
N SER A 225 4.85 5.08 -22.14
CA SER A 225 4.74 6.55 -22.04
C SER A 225 5.97 7.27 -22.57
N ALA A 226 7.16 6.73 -22.32
CA ALA A 226 8.41 7.30 -22.85
C ALA A 226 8.46 7.19 -24.39
N LEU A 227 8.03 6.05 -24.93
CA LEU A 227 7.93 5.87 -26.40
C LEU A 227 6.87 6.83 -26.98
N CYS A 228 5.71 6.99 -26.34
CA CYS A 228 4.70 7.95 -26.80
C CYS A 228 5.24 9.37 -26.91
N GLU A 229 6.05 9.83 -25.94
CA GLU A 229 6.71 11.14 -26.02
C GLU A 229 7.67 11.23 -27.22
N ALA A 230 8.41 10.18 -27.50
CA ALA A 230 9.38 10.16 -28.60
C ALA A 230 8.73 10.15 -30.00
N VAL A 231 7.55 9.52 -30.15
CA VAL A 231 6.87 9.38 -31.45
C VAL A 231 5.65 10.30 -31.61
N GLY A 232 5.36 11.17 -30.64
CA GLY A 232 4.21 12.09 -30.70
C GLY A 232 2.85 11.43 -30.45
N ALA A 233 2.81 10.26 -29.80
CA ALA A 233 1.58 9.55 -29.43
C ALA A 233 1.06 10.01 -28.05
N ASN A 234 -0.18 9.55 -27.71
CA ASN A 234 -0.81 9.84 -26.41
C ASN A 234 -1.01 8.54 -25.62
N VAL A 235 -0.29 8.40 -24.51
CA VAL A 235 -0.32 7.21 -23.68
C VAL A 235 -1.71 6.92 -23.07
N ASN A 236 -2.51 7.95 -22.77
CA ASN A 236 -3.85 7.76 -22.23
C ASN A 236 -4.77 7.08 -23.24
N THR A 237 -4.65 7.44 -24.52
CA THR A 237 -5.39 6.79 -25.62
C THR A 237 -4.90 5.34 -25.82
N VAL A 238 -3.58 5.13 -25.81
CA VAL A 238 -3.00 3.78 -25.88
C VAL A 238 -3.49 2.91 -24.73
N ALA A 239 -3.37 3.39 -23.49
CA ALA A 239 -3.82 2.66 -22.29
C ALA A 239 -5.33 2.37 -22.31
N LYS A 240 -6.14 3.33 -22.76
CA LYS A 240 -7.59 3.14 -22.92
C LYS A 240 -7.92 2.04 -23.95
N ALA A 241 -7.31 2.11 -25.11
CA ALA A 241 -7.53 1.12 -26.17
C ALA A 241 -7.08 -0.28 -25.74
N MET A 242 -5.90 -0.40 -25.13
CA MET A 242 -5.42 -1.67 -24.55
C MET A 242 -6.38 -2.19 -23.47
N GLY A 243 -6.86 -1.33 -22.59
CA GLY A 243 -7.73 -1.69 -21.47
C GLY A 243 -9.12 -2.15 -21.88
N LEU A 244 -9.59 -1.83 -23.10
CA LEU A 244 -10.84 -2.33 -23.68
C LEU A 244 -10.75 -3.80 -24.08
N ASP A 245 -9.54 -4.34 -24.30
CA ASP A 245 -9.37 -5.77 -24.50
C ASP A 245 -9.59 -6.49 -23.16
N GLY A 246 -10.62 -7.35 -23.09
CA GLY A 246 -10.97 -8.11 -21.89
C GLY A 246 -9.86 -9.02 -21.36
N ARG A 247 -8.90 -9.40 -22.20
CA ARG A 247 -7.72 -10.19 -21.80
C ARG A 247 -6.71 -9.36 -21.02
N ILE A 248 -6.71 -8.03 -21.17
CA ILE A 248 -5.78 -7.10 -20.52
C ILE A 248 -6.47 -6.38 -19.34
N GLY A 249 -7.65 -5.81 -19.57
CA GLY A 249 -8.41 -5.01 -18.62
C GLY A 249 -7.79 -3.64 -18.33
N PRO A 250 -8.59 -2.63 -17.92
CA PRO A 250 -8.15 -1.23 -17.82
C PRO A 250 -7.34 -0.90 -16.56
N LYS A 251 -7.42 -1.72 -15.52
CA LYS A 251 -6.80 -1.40 -14.23
C LYS A 251 -5.27 -1.53 -14.30
N PHE A 252 -4.55 -0.64 -13.60
CA PHE A 252 -3.08 -0.58 -13.54
C PHE A 252 -2.38 -0.22 -14.87
N LEU A 253 -3.08 0.47 -15.78
CA LEU A 253 -2.54 1.00 -17.03
C LEU A 253 -2.48 2.54 -17.04
N HIS A 254 -2.43 3.19 -15.89
CA HIS A 254 -2.27 4.63 -15.78
C HIS A 254 -0.78 4.99 -15.73
N ALA A 255 -0.28 5.63 -16.80
CA ALA A 255 1.07 6.14 -16.83
C ALA A 255 1.25 7.31 -15.85
N GLY A 256 2.37 7.31 -15.15
CA GLY A 256 2.69 8.30 -14.14
C GLY A 256 4.14 8.17 -13.66
N ILE A 257 4.40 8.63 -12.45
CA ILE A 257 5.75 8.70 -11.89
C ILE A 257 6.29 7.37 -11.35
N GLY A 258 5.58 6.28 -11.52
CA GLY A 258 5.93 4.97 -10.99
C GLY A 258 5.11 4.58 -9.76
N PHE A 259 5.32 3.35 -9.30
CA PHE A 259 4.67 2.84 -8.10
C PHE A 259 5.54 3.05 -6.85
N GLY A 260 4.89 3.18 -5.72
CA GLY A 260 5.47 3.28 -4.38
C GLY A 260 4.61 2.53 -3.37
N GLY A 261 4.67 2.95 -2.11
CA GLY A 261 3.95 2.35 -1.00
C GLY A 261 4.66 1.15 -0.39
N SER A 262 4.06 0.60 0.63
CA SER A 262 4.63 -0.48 1.45
C SER A 262 4.61 -1.86 0.80
N CYS A 263 3.81 -2.07 -0.25
CA CYS A 263 3.52 -3.40 -0.80
C CYS A 263 4.30 -3.70 -2.08
N LEU A 264 4.04 -2.97 -3.19
CA LEU A 264 4.61 -3.33 -4.49
C LEU A 264 6.14 -3.36 -4.50
N PRO A 265 6.87 -2.34 -3.98
CA PRO A 265 8.33 -2.39 -3.96
C PRO A 265 8.87 -3.58 -3.15
N LYS A 266 8.35 -3.78 -1.94
CA LYS A 266 8.78 -4.84 -1.04
C LYS A 266 8.52 -6.23 -1.63
N ASP A 267 7.31 -6.48 -2.13
CA ASP A 267 6.88 -7.80 -2.56
C ASP A 267 7.55 -8.23 -3.87
N THR A 268 7.81 -7.28 -4.78
CA THR A 268 8.57 -7.56 -6.01
C THR A 268 10.02 -7.91 -5.72
N MET A 269 10.67 -7.22 -4.77
CA MET A 269 12.03 -7.58 -4.33
C MET A 269 12.06 -8.96 -3.65
N ALA A 270 11.09 -9.22 -2.76
CA ALA A 270 11.03 -10.47 -2.02
C ALA A 270 10.82 -11.69 -2.94
N ILE A 271 9.92 -11.62 -3.92
CA ILE A 271 9.71 -12.77 -4.84
C ILE A 271 10.94 -13.03 -5.72
N VAL A 272 11.65 -11.98 -6.16
CA VAL A 272 12.91 -12.13 -6.90
C VAL A 272 13.93 -12.86 -6.03
N LYS A 273 14.06 -12.47 -4.76
CA LYS A 273 14.97 -13.12 -3.81
C LYS A 273 14.61 -14.58 -3.56
N ILE A 274 13.32 -14.88 -3.33
CA ILE A 274 12.82 -16.24 -3.16
C ILE A 274 13.17 -17.10 -4.39
N ALA A 275 12.98 -16.56 -5.60
CA ALA A 275 13.29 -17.27 -6.83
C ALA A 275 14.79 -17.55 -6.97
N GLU A 276 15.65 -16.57 -6.68
CA GLU A 276 17.11 -16.72 -6.69
C GLU A 276 17.59 -17.83 -5.73
N GLU A 277 17.05 -17.88 -4.51
CA GLU A 277 17.34 -18.92 -3.55
C GLU A 277 16.94 -20.34 -4.01
N LYS A 278 15.98 -20.40 -4.96
CA LYS A 278 15.53 -21.65 -5.61
C LYS A 278 16.18 -21.90 -6.98
N GLY A 279 17.14 -21.07 -7.40
CA GLY A 279 17.79 -21.19 -8.70
C GLY A 279 16.93 -20.77 -9.89
N VAL A 280 15.81 -20.07 -9.66
CA VAL A 280 14.88 -19.59 -10.69
C VAL A 280 15.12 -18.10 -10.98
N LYS A 281 15.09 -17.71 -12.25
CA LYS A 281 15.25 -16.31 -12.66
C LYS A 281 13.90 -15.68 -13.01
N LEU A 282 13.50 -14.64 -12.30
CA LEU A 282 12.30 -13.84 -12.59
C LEU A 282 12.67 -12.55 -13.36
N ASN A 283 13.10 -12.69 -14.61
CA ASN A 283 13.60 -11.57 -15.42
C ASN A 283 12.55 -10.48 -15.64
N ILE A 284 11.26 -10.82 -15.84
CA ILE A 284 10.18 -9.85 -16.05
C ILE A 284 9.99 -8.99 -14.80
N VAL A 285 9.99 -9.60 -13.60
CA VAL A 285 9.82 -8.85 -12.36
C VAL A 285 11.02 -7.95 -12.08
N LYS A 286 12.25 -8.42 -12.34
CA LYS A 286 13.46 -7.59 -12.26
C LYS A 286 13.39 -6.40 -13.20
N ALA A 287 13.03 -6.62 -14.46
CA ALA A 287 12.87 -5.55 -15.44
C ALA A 287 11.80 -4.53 -15.01
N ALA A 288 10.69 -4.98 -14.39
CA ALA A 288 9.65 -4.08 -13.87
C ALA A 288 10.15 -3.20 -12.72
N ILE A 289 10.96 -3.74 -11.80
CA ILE A 289 11.61 -2.96 -10.71
C ILE A 289 12.54 -1.89 -11.30
N GLU A 290 13.41 -2.29 -12.22
CA GLU A 290 14.35 -1.37 -12.87
C GLU A 290 13.64 -0.29 -13.70
N ALA A 291 12.59 -0.65 -14.44
CA ALA A 291 11.78 0.29 -15.20
C ALA A 291 11.09 1.32 -14.29
N ASN A 292 10.64 0.90 -13.11
CA ASN A 292 10.06 1.80 -12.11
C ASN A 292 11.08 2.83 -11.60
N GLN A 293 12.31 2.40 -11.35
CA GLN A 293 13.38 3.30 -10.92
C GLN A 293 13.75 4.29 -12.04
N ARG A 294 13.97 3.79 -13.26
CA ARG A 294 14.25 4.65 -14.44
C ARG A 294 13.14 5.68 -14.69
N GLN A 295 11.87 5.33 -14.43
CA GLN A 295 10.76 6.26 -14.59
C GLN A 295 10.84 7.43 -13.60
N ARG A 296 11.15 7.16 -12.32
CA ARG A 296 11.35 8.20 -11.30
C ARG A 296 12.50 9.14 -11.69
N GLU A 297 13.60 8.58 -12.13
CA GLU A 297 14.78 9.33 -12.60
C GLU A 297 14.42 10.21 -13.80
N ARG A 298 13.84 9.63 -14.85
CA ARG A 298 13.43 10.34 -16.07
C ARG A 298 12.52 11.55 -15.78
N LEU A 299 11.52 11.38 -14.91
CA LEU A 299 10.59 12.46 -14.61
C LEU A 299 11.21 13.53 -13.69
N THR A 300 12.12 13.14 -12.81
CA THR A 300 12.89 14.12 -12.02
C THR A 300 13.83 14.94 -12.93
N GLU A 301 14.51 14.27 -13.88
CA GLU A 301 15.33 14.96 -14.88
C GLU A 301 14.50 15.87 -15.77
N LYS A 302 13.25 15.49 -16.11
CA LYS A 302 12.34 16.38 -16.87
C LYS A 302 12.11 17.72 -16.17
N ILE A 303 12.01 17.73 -14.82
CA ILE A 303 11.93 18.99 -14.05
C ILE A 303 13.22 19.78 -14.19
N ILE A 304 14.37 19.14 -13.98
CA ILE A 304 15.68 19.79 -13.99
C ILE A 304 15.99 20.39 -15.37
N ASN A 305 15.73 19.62 -16.44
CA ASN A 305 15.97 20.03 -17.81
C ASN A 305 15.11 21.21 -18.25
N ALA A 306 13.88 21.35 -17.73
CA ALA A 306 13.02 22.49 -18.02
C ALA A 306 13.59 23.82 -17.47
N PHE A 307 14.55 23.76 -16.55
CA PHE A 307 15.34 24.91 -16.06
C PHE A 307 16.71 25.01 -16.73
N ASN A 308 16.95 24.31 -17.85
CA ASN A 308 18.27 24.24 -18.52
C ASN A 308 19.37 23.80 -17.53
N ASN A 309 19.08 22.85 -16.66
CA ASN A 309 19.95 22.35 -15.58
C ASN A 309 20.34 23.39 -14.52
N ASN A 310 19.74 24.58 -14.51
CA ASN A 310 19.99 25.63 -13.53
C ASN A 310 18.80 25.76 -12.56
N ILE A 311 18.72 24.84 -11.60
CA ILE A 311 17.62 24.74 -10.64
C ILE A 311 18.00 25.34 -9.26
N ASP A 312 19.24 25.74 -9.04
CA ASP A 312 19.72 26.34 -7.80
C ASP A 312 18.90 27.62 -7.46
N GLY A 313 18.38 27.69 -6.24
CA GLY A 313 17.53 28.77 -5.76
C GLY A 313 16.14 28.87 -6.39
N LYS A 314 15.76 27.96 -7.31
CA LYS A 314 14.40 27.91 -7.86
C LYS A 314 13.40 27.37 -6.85
N VAL A 315 12.23 28.00 -6.81
CA VAL A 315 11.12 27.59 -5.93
C VAL A 315 10.25 26.56 -6.67
N ILE A 316 10.25 25.34 -6.19
CA ILE A 316 9.47 24.24 -6.78
C ILE A 316 8.33 23.89 -5.84
N GLY A 317 7.10 24.10 -6.29
CA GLY A 317 5.89 23.66 -5.59
C GLY A 317 5.56 22.22 -5.91
N ILE A 318 5.35 21.37 -4.88
CA ILE A 318 4.98 19.97 -5.05
C ILE A 318 3.63 19.71 -4.40
N LEU A 319 2.69 19.18 -5.18
CA LEU A 319 1.36 18.78 -4.75
C LEU A 319 1.28 17.27 -4.69
N GLY A 320 1.12 16.76 -3.45
CA GLY A 320 1.09 15.34 -3.13
C GLY A 320 2.43 14.79 -2.68
N LEU A 321 2.42 14.15 -1.51
CA LEU A 321 3.57 13.55 -0.84
C LEU A 321 3.38 12.05 -0.62
N SER A 322 2.13 11.62 -0.35
CA SER A 322 1.75 10.22 -0.27
C SER A 322 1.93 9.52 -1.64
N PHE A 323 2.17 8.21 -1.62
CA PHE A 323 2.40 7.44 -2.85
C PHE A 323 1.14 7.34 -3.74
N LYS A 324 -0.04 7.55 -3.17
CA LYS A 324 -1.35 7.64 -3.86
C LYS A 324 -2.35 8.43 -3.00
N PRO A 325 -3.53 8.81 -3.53
CA PRO A 325 -4.57 9.48 -2.74
C PRO A 325 -5.14 8.61 -1.62
N ASN A 326 -5.77 9.28 -0.64
CA ASN A 326 -6.50 8.67 0.47
C ASN A 326 -5.63 7.82 1.43
N THR A 327 -4.35 8.14 1.55
CA THR A 327 -3.44 7.57 2.54
C THR A 327 -2.41 8.60 2.98
N ASP A 328 -1.84 8.42 4.16
CA ASP A 328 -0.71 9.19 4.70
C ASP A 328 0.63 8.48 4.51
N ASP A 329 0.65 7.32 3.81
CA ASP A 329 1.86 6.52 3.60
C ASP A 329 2.80 7.16 2.56
N ILE A 330 4.02 7.46 3.01
CA ILE A 330 5.09 8.04 2.20
C ILE A 330 6.22 7.06 1.87
N ARG A 331 6.10 5.79 2.31
CA ARG A 331 7.13 4.77 2.05
C ARG A 331 7.27 4.55 0.55
N GLU A 332 8.50 4.61 0.05
CA GLU A 332 8.78 4.50 -1.37
C GLU A 332 7.94 5.45 -2.26
N ALA A 333 7.39 6.53 -1.69
CA ALA A 333 6.62 7.50 -2.47
C ALA A 333 7.53 8.25 -3.46
N PRO A 334 7.13 8.38 -4.72
CA PRO A 334 7.92 9.10 -5.72
C PRO A 334 8.22 10.55 -5.34
N ALA A 335 7.33 11.22 -4.60
CA ALA A 335 7.54 12.57 -4.12
C ALA A 335 8.78 12.69 -3.23
N ILE A 336 9.01 11.72 -2.35
CA ILE A 336 10.18 11.68 -1.46
C ILE A 336 11.47 11.62 -2.27
N TYR A 337 11.50 10.80 -3.32
CA TYR A 337 12.63 10.70 -4.25
C TYR A 337 12.90 12.05 -4.96
N ILE A 338 11.84 12.68 -5.53
CA ILE A 338 11.96 13.97 -6.20
C ILE A 338 12.51 15.03 -5.26
N ILE A 339 11.92 15.19 -4.07
CA ILE A 339 12.32 16.18 -3.07
C ILE A 339 13.80 16.02 -2.74
N GLN A 340 14.24 14.78 -2.47
CA GLN A 340 15.63 14.49 -2.14
C GLN A 340 16.61 14.91 -3.25
N ILE A 341 16.29 14.65 -4.52
CA ILE A 341 17.15 15.02 -5.64
C ILE A 341 17.16 16.53 -5.87
N LEU A 342 15.99 17.18 -5.80
CA LEU A 342 15.89 18.64 -6.02
C LEU A 342 16.57 19.43 -4.90
N GLN A 343 16.46 18.99 -3.63
CA GLN A 343 17.20 19.61 -2.52
C GLN A 343 18.72 19.48 -2.67
N LYS A 344 19.22 18.31 -3.09
CA LYS A 344 20.66 18.14 -3.39
C LYS A 344 21.15 19.13 -4.45
N LYS A 345 20.27 19.58 -5.34
CA LYS A 345 20.54 20.62 -6.35
C LYS A 345 20.19 22.02 -5.87
N LYS A 346 19.95 22.20 -4.56
CA LYS A 346 19.69 23.48 -3.89
C LYS A 346 18.40 24.19 -4.34
N ALA A 347 17.41 23.46 -4.86
CA ALA A 347 16.07 23.99 -5.08
C ALA A 347 15.37 24.27 -3.74
N ILE A 348 14.54 25.30 -3.71
CA ILE A 348 13.66 25.62 -2.57
C ILE A 348 12.35 24.87 -2.77
N ILE A 349 12.01 23.99 -1.85
CA ILE A 349 10.85 23.10 -1.99
C ILE A 349 9.70 23.60 -1.12
N LYS A 350 8.53 23.76 -1.73
CA LYS A 350 7.25 24.05 -1.07
C LYS A 350 6.30 22.88 -1.32
N VAL A 351 5.64 22.39 -0.29
CA VAL A 351 4.81 21.19 -0.42
C VAL A 351 3.44 21.35 0.22
N TYR A 352 2.47 20.60 -0.32
CA TYR A 352 1.19 20.35 0.33
C TYR A 352 0.69 18.95 0.00
N ASP A 353 0.20 18.26 1.03
CA ASP A 353 -0.54 16.99 0.94
C ASP A 353 -1.63 16.98 2.00
N PRO A 354 -2.85 16.49 1.71
CA PRO A 354 -3.96 16.46 2.65
C PRO A 354 -3.73 15.61 3.91
N ALA A 355 -2.86 14.57 3.83
CA ALA A 355 -2.68 13.59 4.89
C ALA A 355 -1.22 13.34 5.29
N ALA A 356 -0.27 13.47 4.35
CA ALA A 356 1.09 12.96 4.51
C ALA A 356 2.13 14.00 5.00
N MET A 357 1.71 15.24 5.32
CA MET A 357 2.67 16.29 5.67
C MET A 357 3.45 15.99 6.96
N GLU A 358 2.79 15.51 8.00
CA GLU A 358 3.47 15.22 9.28
C GLU A 358 4.49 14.09 9.13
N ASN A 359 4.15 13.03 8.38
CA ASN A 359 5.09 11.95 8.10
C ASN A 359 6.30 12.44 7.30
N THR A 360 6.08 13.38 6.37
CA THR A 360 7.16 13.95 5.54
C THR A 360 8.07 14.89 6.33
N LYS A 361 7.55 15.65 7.31
CA LYS A 361 8.35 16.53 8.20
C LYS A 361 9.44 15.77 8.95
N ASN A 362 9.16 14.52 9.32
CA ASN A 362 10.13 13.67 9.99
C ASN A 362 11.37 13.36 9.13
N ILE A 363 11.23 13.41 7.78
CA ILE A 363 12.32 13.16 6.82
C ILE A 363 12.94 14.46 6.33
N PHE A 364 12.12 15.48 6.06
CA PHE A 364 12.53 16.76 5.48
C PHE A 364 12.06 17.94 6.34
N PRO A 365 12.61 18.18 7.52
CA PRO A 365 12.16 19.26 8.41
C PRO A 365 12.40 20.67 7.84
N GLU A 366 13.28 20.81 6.85
CA GLU A 366 13.74 22.12 6.32
C GLU A 366 12.96 22.63 5.09
N ILE A 367 12.04 21.81 4.53
CA ILE A 367 11.22 22.27 3.40
C ILE A 367 10.01 23.08 3.88
N VAL A 368 9.40 23.85 2.98
CA VAL A 368 8.27 24.71 3.33
C VAL A 368 6.95 23.96 3.21
N TYR A 369 6.29 23.74 4.33
CA TYR A 369 4.97 23.11 4.40
C TYR A 369 3.87 24.16 4.32
N CYS A 370 3.01 24.06 3.31
CA CYS A 370 1.94 25.01 3.03
C CYS A 370 0.58 24.48 3.49
N SER A 371 -0.39 25.38 3.72
CA SER A 371 -1.74 25.02 4.16
C SER A 371 -2.66 24.51 3.05
N ASP A 372 -2.33 24.82 1.81
CA ASP A 372 -3.14 24.50 0.62
C ASP A 372 -2.33 24.59 -0.68
N ALA A 373 -2.92 24.12 -1.80
CA ALA A 373 -2.27 24.11 -3.10
C ALA A 373 -1.93 25.51 -3.64
N TYR A 374 -2.73 26.53 -3.35
CA TYR A 374 -2.48 27.90 -3.82
C TYR A 374 -1.32 28.56 -3.06
N SER A 375 -1.20 28.26 -1.76
CA SER A 375 -0.05 28.68 -0.94
C SER A 375 1.26 28.05 -1.44
N VAL A 376 1.21 26.79 -1.95
CA VAL A 376 2.36 26.16 -2.63
C VAL A 376 2.74 26.94 -3.89
N ALA A 377 1.75 27.30 -4.71
CA ALA A 377 1.96 28.00 -5.97
C ALA A 377 2.51 29.43 -5.81
N LYS A 378 2.26 30.10 -4.68
CA LYS A 378 2.68 31.48 -4.45
C LYS A 378 4.20 31.65 -4.59
N ASN A 379 4.60 32.47 -5.58
CA ASN A 379 6.00 32.73 -5.95
C ASN A 379 6.79 31.50 -6.42
N ALA A 380 6.12 30.39 -6.79
CA ALA A 380 6.79 29.21 -7.33
C ALA A 380 7.26 29.44 -8.78
N ASP A 381 8.45 28.96 -9.12
CA ASP A 381 8.98 28.94 -10.49
C ASP A 381 8.38 27.76 -11.27
N ALA A 382 8.00 26.66 -10.60
CA ALA A 382 7.33 25.50 -11.17
C ALA A 382 6.33 24.91 -10.18
N LEU A 383 5.28 24.23 -10.69
CA LEU A 383 4.34 23.43 -9.93
C LEU A 383 4.37 21.98 -10.44
N VAL A 384 4.48 21.01 -9.54
CA VAL A 384 4.59 19.59 -9.85
C VAL A 384 3.48 18.82 -9.13
N VAL A 385 2.60 18.16 -9.87
CA VAL A 385 1.55 17.29 -9.33
C VAL A 385 2.10 15.86 -9.30
N VAL A 386 2.31 15.33 -8.10
CA VAL A 386 2.92 13.99 -7.86
C VAL A 386 1.91 12.97 -7.39
N THR A 387 0.88 13.38 -6.65
CA THR A 387 -0.21 12.52 -6.19
C THR A 387 -1.56 13.08 -6.64
N GLU A 388 -2.41 12.22 -7.19
CA GLU A 388 -3.67 12.61 -7.83
C GLU A 388 -4.85 12.79 -6.84
N TRP A 389 -4.66 13.50 -5.73
CA TRP A 389 -5.74 13.83 -4.82
C TRP A 389 -6.89 14.53 -5.55
N ASN A 390 -8.14 14.21 -5.19
CA ASN A 390 -9.31 14.79 -5.88
C ASN A 390 -9.32 16.31 -5.84
N GLN A 391 -8.89 16.94 -4.74
CA GLN A 391 -8.81 18.40 -4.62
C GLN A 391 -7.80 19.04 -5.59
N PHE A 392 -6.83 18.29 -6.12
CA PHE A 392 -5.87 18.83 -7.11
C PHE A 392 -6.39 18.77 -8.55
N ARG A 393 -7.50 18.04 -8.81
CA ARG A 393 -8.03 17.86 -10.18
C ARG A 393 -8.71 19.12 -10.74
N ASN A 394 -9.21 20.00 -9.87
CA ASN A 394 -10.03 21.15 -10.24
C ASN A 394 -9.48 22.45 -9.66
N LEU A 395 -8.15 22.62 -9.61
CA LEU A 395 -7.56 23.89 -9.23
C LEU A 395 -7.87 24.96 -10.29
N ASP A 396 -8.10 26.17 -9.84
CA ASP A 396 -8.26 27.34 -10.69
C ASP A 396 -6.91 27.70 -11.31
N LEU A 397 -6.74 27.38 -12.60
CA LEU A 397 -5.50 27.58 -13.33
C LEU A 397 -5.15 29.06 -13.50
N GLU A 398 -6.14 29.94 -13.70
CA GLU A 398 -5.93 31.39 -13.80
C GLU A 398 -5.39 31.96 -12.48
N LYS A 399 -6.00 31.53 -11.36
CA LYS A 399 -5.51 31.89 -10.03
C LYS A 399 -4.10 31.35 -9.77
N LEU A 400 -3.81 30.11 -10.14
CA LEU A 400 -2.46 29.57 -10.05
C LEU A 400 -1.46 30.42 -10.85
N LYS A 401 -1.81 30.79 -12.08
CA LYS A 401 -0.96 31.62 -12.95
C LYS A 401 -0.65 32.97 -12.34
N THR A 402 -1.63 33.61 -11.69
CA THR A 402 -1.41 34.92 -11.03
C THR A 402 -0.53 34.79 -9.76
N LEU A 403 -0.53 33.65 -9.09
CA LEU A 403 0.25 33.42 -7.88
C LEU A 403 1.69 33.00 -8.17
N MET A 404 1.92 32.26 -9.25
CA MET A 404 3.25 31.75 -9.61
C MET A 404 4.14 32.84 -10.22
N LYS A 405 5.44 32.72 -9.94
CA LYS A 405 6.48 33.51 -10.59
C LYS A 405 6.84 32.98 -11.97
N GLY A 406 6.85 31.67 -12.12
CA GLY A 406 7.15 30.96 -13.36
C GLY A 406 5.91 30.46 -14.08
N ASP A 407 6.13 29.70 -15.15
CA ASP A 407 5.09 29.17 -16.02
C ASP A 407 5.18 27.62 -16.23
N LEU A 408 6.04 26.94 -15.48
CA LEU A 408 6.24 25.49 -15.62
C LEU A 408 5.22 24.70 -14.82
N PHE A 409 4.46 23.83 -15.49
CA PHE A 409 3.44 22.98 -14.87
C PHE A 409 3.70 21.51 -15.22
N PHE A 410 4.10 20.71 -14.22
CA PHE A 410 4.36 19.29 -14.36
C PHE A 410 3.20 18.48 -13.80
N ASP A 411 2.53 17.73 -14.67
CA ASP A 411 1.42 16.84 -14.31
C ASP A 411 1.86 15.38 -14.44
N PHE A 412 2.51 14.85 -13.41
CA PHE A 412 3.03 13.50 -13.41
C PHE A 412 1.96 12.42 -13.10
N ARG A 413 0.72 12.84 -12.99
CA ARG A 413 -0.45 11.94 -12.83
C ARG A 413 -1.44 12.06 -13.98
N ASN A 414 -1.16 12.92 -14.95
CA ASN A 414 -2.01 13.11 -16.12
C ASN A 414 -3.47 13.46 -15.77
N ILE A 415 -3.69 14.25 -14.72
CA ILE A 415 -5.03 14.60 -14.21
C ILE A 415 -5.62 15.86 -14.85
N TYR A 416 -4.83 16.64 -15.58
CA TYR A 416 -5.27 17.83 -16.28
C TYR A 416 -5.36 17.63 -17.78
N ASP A 417 -6.25 18.39 -18.44
CA ASP A 417 -6.23 18.51 -19.89
C ASP A 417 -5.05 19.41 -20.32
N PRO A 418 -4.14 18.92 -21.18
CA PRO A 418 -2.95 19.68 -21.58
C PRO A 418 -3.30 20.99 -22.29
N GLN A 419 -4.35 21.01 -23.12
CA GLN A 419 -4.73 22.22 -23.87
C GLN A 419 -5.25 23.29 -22.92
N ARG A 420 -6.09 22.91 -21.95
CA ARG A 420 -6.59 23.84 -20.94
C ARG A 420 -5.46 24.47 -20.12
N VAL A 421 -4.47 23.67 -19.70
CA VAL A 421 -3.31 24.19 -18.95
C VAL A 421 -2.48 25.15 -19.81
N LYS A 422 -2.26 24.82 -21.07
CA LYS A 422 -1.54 25.69 -22.01
C LYS A 422 -2.30 27.03 -22.30
N GLN A 423 -3.62 26.96 -22.45
CA GLN A 423 -4.47 28.15 -22.65
C GLN A 423 -4.43 29.10 -21.44
N SER A 424 -4.25 28.58 -20.23
CA SER A 424 -4.03 29.38 -19.01
C SER A 424 -2.60 29.96 -18.91
N GLY A 425 -1.77 29.84 -19.95
CA GLY A 425 -0.44 30.46 -20.03
C GLY A 425 0.69 29.64 -19.36
N PHE A 426 0.51 28.34 -19.15
CA PHE A 426 1.54 27.45 -18.64
C PHE A 426 2.25 26.67 -19.74
N LYS A 427 3.51 26.34 -19.50
CA LYS A 427 4.24 25.28 -20.21
C LYS A 427 3.93 23.95 -19.53
N TYR A 428 3.16 23.11 -20.20
CA TYR A 428 2.69 21.84 -19.67
C TYR A 428 3.66 20.69 -19.94
N PHE A 429 3.93 19.90 -18.91
CA PHE A 429 4.74 18.68 -18.99
C PHE A 429 3.96 17.50 -18.38
N GLY A 430 3.39 16.66 -19.21
CA GLY A 430 2.73 15.41 -18.79
C GLY A 430 3.65 14.21 -18.89
N VAL A 431 3.05 13.03 -18.71
CA VAL A 431 3.69 11.73 -18.87
C VAL A 431 3.11 11.03 -20.09
N GLY A 432 3.92 10.84 -21.15
CA GLY A 432 3.50 10.17 -22.39
C GLY A 432 2.47 10.93 -23.20
N ARG A 433 2.40 12.27 -23.08
CA ARG A 433 1.50 13.14 -23.84
C ARG A 433 2.01 14.58 -23.87
N HIS A 434 1.56 15.37 -24.86
CA HIS A 434 2.01 16.75 -25.13
C HIS A 434 0.92 17.78 -24.89
#